data_dc9593121ff1498825ddd3e3b243cb5d
#
_entry.id   dc9593121ff1498825ddd3e3b243cb5d
#
_cell.length_a   1.000
_cell.length_b   1.000
_cell.length_c   1.000
_cell.angle_alpha   90.00
_cell.angle_beta   90.00
_cell.angle_gamma   90.00
#
_symmetry.space_group_name_H-M   'P 1'
#
loop_
_entity.id
_entity.type
_entity.pdbx_description
1 polymer ?
#
loop_
_entity_poly.entity_id
_entity_poly.type
_entity_poly.pdbx_seq_one_letter_code
_entity_poly.pdbx_strand_id
1 'polypeptide(L)'
;MSRKSLVFAALAVLLPLAAVAHAQSGPYKVLQTVKVGGDGGMDYVTADSANRNLYVARSGAAGHIGVFNLDTFAQVGDIPGTSAHGAVVDDFTGHGFATSRAITMFDAKTFAIIKTIPVQGNPDGYLNDTVNHRFYDLSHSTPNITVIDDKDGSILTTIDIGGAPEQGQFDGKGKIYVDIEDKGAIAVIDANTMKLDHTIDIKASGDGCAGLALDAKNGILFAACRTPQVMVIVNAASGKVITTLPIGQGCDGATFNPATMEAFSSQGDGTLTVIKENSPTDFVVEQTVKTPVRAKTITLDTKTGHLLLITAEYGPAPAPPAPEAAPATPTPGSPAPPTAGGPGRPGGPGGPGGFRGPRAPMIPGSFEIVVVGK
;
A
#
# COMPACT_ATOMS: atom_id res chain seq x y z
N MET A 1 -1.85 -61.03 -47.66
CA MET A 1 -0.77 -60.46 -46.82
C MET A 1 -1.10 -59.03 -46.50
N SER A 2 -1.62 -58.75 -45.28
CA SER A 2 -2.05 -57.38 -44.83
C SER A 2 -0.98 -56.82 -43.95
N ARG A 3 -0.40 -55.69 -44.34
CA ARG A 3 0.57 -54.91 -43.54
C ARG A 3 -0.23 -53.98 -42.62
N LYS A 4 -0.19 -54.19 -41.29
CA LYS A 4 -0.70 -53.30 -40.29
C LYS A 4 0.39 -52.26 -39.98
N SER A 5 0.13 -50.98 -40.30
CA SER A 5 0.97 -49.86 -39.90
C SER A 5 0.62 -49.45 -38.47
N LEU A 6 1.58 -49.51 -37.54
CA LEU A 6 1.48 -48.93 -36.20
C LEU A 6 1.85 -47.44 -36.28
N VAL A 7 0.92 -46.58 -35.92
CA VAL A 7 1.18 -45.14 -35.70
C VAL A 7 1.52 -44.95 -34.23
N PHE A 8 2.74 -44.58 -33.94
CA PHE A 8 3.15 -44.13 -32.62
C PHE A 8 2.77 -42.63 -32.44
N ALA A 9 1.82 -42.36 -31.57
CA ALA A 9 1.55 -40.98 -31.13
C ALA A 9 2.52 -40.62 -30.02
N ALA A 10 3.44 -39.69 -30.29
CA ALA A 10 4.31 -39.13 -29.28
C ALA A 10 3.53 -38.06 -28.51
N LEU A 11 3.25 -38.32 -27.24
CA LEU A 11 2.64 -37.37 -26.30
C LEU A 11 3.75 -36.40 -25.78
N ALA A 12 3.79 -35.18 -26.30
CA ALA A 12 4.69 -34.16 -25.80
C ALA A 12 4.12 -33.58 -24.48
N VAL A 13 4.77 -33.93 -23.37
CA VAL A 13 4.46 -33.36 -22.05
C VAL A 13 5.11 -31.96 -21.99
N LEU A 14 4.32 -30.93 -22.14
CA LEU A 14 4.74 -29.54 -21.86
C LEU A 14 4.78 -29.34 -20.33
N LEU A 15 5.98 -29.40 -19.76
CA LEU A 15 6.25 -28.96 -18.39
C LEU A 15 6.18 -27.42 -18.36
N PRO A 16 5.41 -26.82 -17.45
CA PRO A 16 5.47 -25.37 -17.26
C PRO A 16 6.86 -25.01 -16.69
N LEU A 17 7.64 -24.25 -17.42
CA LEU A 17 8.82 -23.57 -16.88
C LEU A 17 8.34 -22.55 -15.85
N ALA A 18 8.46 -22.87 -14.57
CA ALA A 18 8.38 -21.87 -13.52
C ALA A 18 9.56 -20.89 -13.73
N ALA A 19 9.27 -19.68 -14.16
CA ALA A 19 10.26 -18.62 -14.23
C ALA A 19 10.68 -18.30 -12.78
N VAL A 20 11.86 -18.79 -12.39
CA VAL A 20 12.51 -18.37 -11.17
C VAL A 20 12.94 -16.93 -11.43
N ALA A 21 12.28 -15.97 -10.78
CA ALA A 21 12.71 -14.59 -10.80
C ALA A 21 14.11 -14.50 -10.17
N HIS A 22 15.14 -14.44 -11.01
CA HIS A 22 16.49 -14.16 -10.56
C HIS A 22 16.52 -12.69 -10.15
N ALA A 23 17.02 -12.40 -8.95
CA ALA A 23 17.33 -11.04 -8.54
C ALA A 23 18.30 -10.46 -9.58
N GLN A 24 17.82 -9.53 -10.39
CA GLN A 24 18.59 -8.90 -11.44
C GLN A 24 19.60 -7.96 -10.77
N SER A 25 20.88 -8.10 -11.06
CA SER A 25 21.93 -7.21 -10.54
C SER A 25 21.72 -5.81 -11.11
N GLY A 26 21.70 -4.80 -10.25
CA GLY A 26 21.51 -3.41 -10.66
C GLY A 26 22.09 -2.46 -9.59
N PRO A 27 21.95 -1.14 -9.79
CA PRO A 27 22.59 -0.15 -8.92
C PRO A 27 21.97 -0.05 -7.52
N TYR A 28 20.70 -0.44 -7.37
CA TYR A 28 19.98 -0.32 -6.10
C TYR A 28 20.35 -1.42 -5.11
N LYS A 29 20.50 -1.03 -3.85
CA LYS A 29 20.77 -1.94 -2.73
C LYS A 29 20.22 -1.35 -1.43
N VAL A 30 20.07 -2.17 -0.41
CA VAL A 30 19.87 -1.69 0.95
C VAL A 30 21.18 -1.03 1.38
N LEU A 31 21.13 0.28 1.61
CA LEU A 31 22.28 1.08 2.06
C LEU A 31 22.49 0.94 3.56
N GLN A 32 21.40 0.97 4.30
CA GLN A 32 21.40 0.78 5.75
C GLN A 32 20.01 0.37 6.25
N THR A 33 19.99 -0.22 7.44
CA THR A 33 18.81 -0.50 8.23
C THR A 33 19.01 0.12 9.61
N VAL A 34 18.08 0.98 10.03
CA VAL A 34 18.19 1.73 11.28
C VAL A 34 17.11 1.25 12.24
N LYS A 35 17.51 0.67 13.36
CA LYS A 35 16.58 0.30 14.44
C LYS A 35 16.08 1.55 15.14
N VAL A 36 14.78 1.76 15.13
CA VAL A 36 14.13 2.92 15.77
C VAL A 36 13.26 2.51 16.95
N GLY A 37 13.09 1.22 17.18
CA GLY A 37 12.38 0.70 18.35
C GLY A 37 10.88 0.94 18.32
N GLY A 38 10.25 0.82 19.49
CA GLY A 38 8.80 1.00 19.66
C GLY A 38 7.99 -0.25 19.32
N ASP A 39 6.70 -0.19 19.61
CA ASP A 39 5.73 -1.28 19.47
C ASP A 39 4.55 -0.86 18.58
N GLY A 40 3.69 -1.82 18.26
CA GLY A 40 2.49 -1.62 17.45
C GLY A 40 2.65 -2.12 16.01
N GLY A 41 1.55 -2.08 15.26
CA GLY A 41 1.57 -2.37 13.83
C GLY A 41 2.30 -1.28 13.05
N MET A 42 2.49 -1.50 11.77
CA MET A 42 3.02 -0.52 10.83
C MET A 42 2.07 -0.42 9.65
N ASP A 43 2.05 0.76 9.06
CA ASP A 43 1.25 1.06 7.89
C ASP A 43 2.02 2.00 6.97
N TYR A 44 1.47 3.15 6.59
CA TYR A 44 2.14 4.07 5.67
C TYR A 44 3.38 4.74 6.29
N VAL A 45 4.29 5.11 5.41
CA VAL A 45 5.47 5.92 5.69
C VAL A 45 5.53 7.08 4.68
N THR A 46 5.82 8.30 5.14
CA THR A 46 5.84 9.49 4.29
C THR A 46 7.10 10.30 4.51
N ALA A 47 7.83 10.55 3.43
CA ALA A 47 8.98 11.45 3.44
C ALA A 47 8.53 12.88 3.08
N ASP A 48 8.66 13.78 4.03
CA ASP A 48 8.65 15.22 3.82
C ASP A 48 10.09 15.67 3.50
N SER A 49 10.41 15.62 2.21
CA SER A 49 11.77 15.91 1.74
C SER A 49 12.16 17.36 1.93
N ALA A 50 11.19 18.29 1.98
CA ALA A 50 11.43 19.72 2.15
C ALA A 50 11.89 20.04 3.58
N ASN A 51 11.16 19.56 4.59
CA ASN A 51 11.45 19.79 6.00
C ASN A 51 12.35 18.71 6.62
N ARG A 52 12.75 17.71 5.83
CA ARG A 52 13.62 16.60 6.25
C ARG A 52 13.03 15.73 7.35
N ASN A 53 11.71 15.50 7.32
CA ASN A 53 11.00 14.66 8.25
C ASN A 53 10.50 13.37 7.57
N LEU A 54 10.53 12.26 8.31
CA LEU A 54 9.94 11.00 7.95
C LEU A 54 8.83 10.68 8.95
N TYR A 55 7.60 10.66 8.48
CA TYR A 55 6.43 10.30 9.27
C TYR A 55 6.19 8.81 9.17
N VAL A 56 6.18 8.11 10.30
CA VAL A 56 6.04 6.66 10.38
C VAL A 56 4.81 6.31 11.20
N ALA A 57 3.83 5.74 10.54
CA ALA A 57 2.58 5.34 11.20
C ALA A 57 2.76 4.07 12.04
N ARG A 58 2.26 4.13 13.27
CA ARG A 58 2.22 3.02 14.22
C ARG A 58 0.76 2.79 14.63
N SER A 59 0.27 1.60 14.37
CA SER A 59 -1.11 1.21 14.67
C SER A 59 -1.22 0.38 15.96
N GLY A 60 -2.44 0.22 16.48
CA GLY A 60 -2.72 -0.55 17.70
C GLY A 60 -2.93 0.31 18.96
N ALA A 61 -2.88 -0.32 20.13
CA ALA A 61 -3.18 0.36 21.40
C ALA A 61 -2.19 1.48 21.77
N ALA A 62 -0.94 1.38 21.30
CA ALA A 62 0.11 2.39 21.43
C ALA A 62 0.28 3.20 20.12
N GLY A 63 -0.79 3.31 19.32
CA GLY A 63 -0.74 3.96 18.01
C GLY A 63 -0.35 5.43 18.09
N HIS A 64 0.54 5.85 17.21
CA HIS A 64 1.05 7.23 17.07
C HIS A 64 1.70 7.42 15.70
N ILE A 65 2.05 8.64 15.34
CA ILE A 65 2.98 8.93 14.25
C ILE A 65 4.33 9.29 14.85
N GLY A 66 5.33 8.43 14.65
CA GLY A 66 6.73 8.77 14.96
C GLY A 66 7.31 9.66 13.87
N VAL A 67 8.00 10.74 14.25
CA VAL A 67 8.65 11.65 13.31
C VAL A 67 10.17 11.53 13.45
N PHE A 68 10.84 11.21 12.35
CA PHE A 68 12.28 10.99 12.30
C PHE A 68 12.92 11.96 11.31
N ASN A 69 14.13 12.41 11.62
CA ASN A 69 14.89 13.24 10.70
C ASN A 69 15.43 12.38 9.54
N LEU A 70 15.20 12.78 8.29
CA LEU A 70 15.58 12.02 7.08
C LEU A 70 17.10 11.90 6.86
N ASP A 71 17.91 12.79 7.47
CA ASP A 71 19.36 12.76 7.30
C ASP A 71 20.05 11.90 8.37
N THR A 72 19.48 11.84 9.59
CA THR A 72 20.10 11.16 10.75
C THR A 72 19.32 9.98 11.27
N PHE A 73 18.04 9.87 10.89
CA PHE A 73 17.05 8.91 11.44
C PHE A 73 16.85 9.00 12.96
N ALA A 74 17.30 10.08 13.58
CA ALA A 74 16.95 10.40 14.96
C ALA A 74 15.48 10.77 15.05
N GLN A 75 14.79 10.29 16.09
CA GLN A 75 13.42 10.73 16.37
C GLN A 75 13.45 12.20 16.82
N VAL A 76 12.65 13.03 16.13
CA VAL A 76 12.55 14.47 16.36
C VAL A 76 11.18 14.90 16.85
N GLY A 77 10.19 14.00 16.76
CA GLY A 77 8.84 14.28 17.20
C GLY A 77 7.98 13.03 17.34
N ASP A 78 6.80 13.26 17.88
CA ASP A 78 5.77 12.23 18.06
C ASP A 78 4.40 12.90 18.04
N ILE A 79 3.44 12.31 17.34
CA ILE A 79 2.04 12.74 17.31
C ILE A 79 1.23 11.63 17.96
N PRO A 80 0.91 11.78 19.27
CA PRO A 80 0.34 10.70 20.06
C PRO A 80 -1.16 10.50 19.83
N GLY A 81 -1.68 9.40 20.35
CA GLY A 81 -3.12 9.23 20.62
C GLY A 81 -3.94 8.71 19.45
N THR A 82 -3.30 8.15 18.44
CA THR A 82 -4.03 7.63 17.29
C THR A 82 -3.53 6.25 16.90
N SER A 83 -4.45 5.32 16.63
CA SER A 83 -4.11 4.12 15.85
C SER A 83 -3.98 4.57 14.39
N ALA A 84 -2.90 5.29 14.09
CA ALA A 84 -2.73 5.99 12.84
C ALA A 84 -2.31 5.04 11.71
N HIS A 85 -2.87 5.29 10.53
CA HIS A 85 -2.48 4.63 9.29
C HIS A 85 -1.39 5.40 8.57
N GLY A 86 -1.44 6.74 8.52
CA GLY A 86 -0.42 7.55 7.94
C GLY A 86 -0.56 9.04 8.24
N ALA A 87 0.40 9.84 7.75
CA ALA A 87 0.37 11.29 7.87
C ALA A 87 1.04 11.97 6.67
N VAL A 88 0.54 13.17 6.35
CA VAL A 88 1.11 14.06 5.33
C VAL A 88 1.03 15.50 5.80
N VAL A 89 1.89 16.37 5.28
CA VAL A 89 1.91 17.81 5.59
C VAL A 89 1.66 18.63 4.33
N ASP A 90 1.06 19.79 4.53
CA ASP A 90 0.99 20.87 3.54
C ASP A 90 1.94 21.99 3.94
N ASP A 91 3.01 22.16 3.19
CA ASP A 91 4.05 23.16 3.48
C ASP A 91 3.54 24.58 3.42
N PHE A 92 2.49 24.85 2.65
CA PHE A 92 1.94 26.18 2.50
C PHE A 92 1.19 26.64 3.76
N THR A 93 0.35 25.76 4.32
CA THR A 93 -0.40 26.06 5.56
C THR A 93 0.43 25.81 6.81
N GLY A 94 1.46 24.96 6.73
CA GLY A 94 2.23 24.49 7.88
C GLY A 94 1.47 23.49 8.73
N HIS A 95 0.39 22.90 8.20
CA HIS A 95 -0.42 21.92 8.90
C HIS A 95 -0.16 20.51 8.35
N GLY A 96 -0.28 19.52 9.23
CA GLY A 96 -0.26 18.12 8.87
C GLY A 96 -1.54 17.43 9.29
N PHE A 97 -1.81 16.30 8.64
CA PHE A 97 -2.98 15.49 8.88
C PHE A 97 -2.57 14.02 9.03
N ALA A 98 -3.09 13.35 10.05
CA ALA A 98 -2.89 11.93 10.28
C ALA A 98 -4.23 11.20 10.24
N THR A 99 -4.27 10.10 9.46
CA THR A 99 -5.46 9.25 9.32
C THR A 99 -5.57 8.28 10.48
N SER A 100 -6.74 8.29 11.13
CA SER A 100 -7.14 7.34 12.16
C SER A 100 -8.67 7.33 12.22
N ARG A 101 -9.26 6.77 13.28
CA ARG A 101 -10.73 6.80 13.45
C ARG A 101 -11.35 8.20 13.44
N ALA A 102 -10.52 9.22 13.64
CA ALA A 102 -10.78 10.61 13.36
C ALA A 102 -9.48 11.20 12.80
N ILE A 103 -9.58 12.18 11.91
CA ILE A 103 -8.39 12.85 11.37
C ILE A 103 -7.79 13.74 12.44
N THR A 104 -6.48 13.61 12.68
CA THR A 104 -5.74 14.49 13.59
C THR A 104 -5.02 15.56 12.77
N MET A 105 -5.41 16.81 12.94
CA MET A 105 -4.70 17.97 12.40
C MET A 105 -3.62 18.42 13.39
N PHE A 106 -2.40 18.61 12.92
CA PHE A 106 -1.26 18.98 13.75
C PHE A 106 -0.42 20.08 13.10
N ASP A 107 0.35 20.80 13.90
CA ASP A 107 1.35 21.77 13.44
C ASP A 107 2.59 21.02 12.92
N ALA A 108 2.97 21.22 11.66
CA ALA A 108 4.03 20.46 11.00
C ALA A 108 5.44 20.77 11.56
N LYS A 109 5.62 21.88 12.28
CA LYS A 109 6.89 22.29 12.86
C LYS A 109 7.08 21.81 14.29
N THR A 110 6.01 21.88 15.09
CA THR A 110 6.06 21.54 16.52
C THR A 110 5.50 20.15 16.82
N PHE A 111 4.81 19.55 15.86
CA PHE A 111 4.07 18.28 15.97
C PHE A 111 2.93 18.31 16.99
N ALA A 112 2.59 19.49 17.48
CA ALA A 112 1.50 19.67 18.43
C ALA A 112 0.14 19.46 17.74
N ILE A 113 -0.76 18.72 18.39
CA ILE A 113 -2.12 18.52 17.90
C ILE A 113 -2.87 19.86 17.97
N ILE A 114 -3.40 20.30 16.82
CA ILE A 114 -4.25 21.48 16.72
C ILE A 114 -5.69 21.11 17.04
N LYS A 115 -6.19 20.06 16.37
CA LYS A 115 -7.55 19.54 16.61
C LYS A 115 -7.73 18.13 16.06
N THR A 116 -8.79 17.49 16.53
CA THR A 116 -9.29 16.22 15.99
C THR A 116 -10.56 16.50 15.20
N ILE A 117 -10.63 15.97 13.98
CA ILE A 117 -11.73 16.17 13.04
C ILE A 117 -12.50 14.85 12.94
N PRO A 118 -13.71 14.78 13.49
CA PRO A 118 -14.55 13.59 13.33
C PRO A 118 -14.94 13.41 11.86
N VAL A 119 -14.68 12.25 11.31
CA VAL A 119 -15.08 11.86 9.95
C VAL A 119 -15.94 10.59 10.01
N GLN A 120 -16.66 10.33 8.94
CA GLN A 120 -17.36 9.07 8.75
C GLN A 120 -16.43 8.08 8.02
N GLY A 121 -16.82 6.82 8.02
CA GLY A 121 -16.05 5.79 7.33
C GLY A 121 -15.01 5.11 8.22
N ASN A 122 -13.99 4.58 7.60
CA ASN A 122 -12.86 3.94 8.23
C ASN A 122 -11.58 4.46 7.58
N PRO A 123 -11.10 5.65 8.03
CA PRO A 123 -9.90 6.29 7.49
C PRO A 123 -8.69 5.36 7.42
N ASP A 124 -7.98 5.40 6.31
CA ASP A 124 -6.82 4.58 6.05
C ASP A 124 -5.77 5.36 5.25
N GLY A 125 -5.83 5.34 3.92
CA GLY A 125 -4.93 6.08 3.07
C GLY A 125 -5.19 7.60 3.07
N TYR A 126 -4.32 8.33 2.39
CA TYR A 126 -4.39 9.78 2.31
C TYR A 126 -3.63 10.31 1.09
N LEU A 127 -3.96 11.52 0.72
CA LEU A 127 -3.15 12.32 -0.19
C LEU A 127 -3.36 13.82 0.09
N ASN A 128 -2.44 14.64 -0.40
CA ASN A 128 -2.56 16.09 -0.33
C ASN A 128 -2.61 16.70 -1.74
N ASP A 129 -3.61 17.56 -1.98
CA ASP A 129 -3.67 18.44 -3.14
C ASP A 129 -2.95 19.74 -2.80
N THR A 130 -1.67 19.80 -3.15
CA THR A 130 -0.78 20.91 -2.82
C THR A 130 -1.07 22.19 -3.62
N VAL A 131 -1.97 22.15 -4.59
CA VAL A 131 -2.38 23.32 -5.40
C VAL A 131 -3.59 24.02 -4.78
N ASN A 132 -4.58 23.25 -4.33
CA ASN A 132 -5.78 23.76 -3.70
C ASN A 132 -5.70 23.73 -2.16
N HIS A 133 -4.61 23.19 -1.59
CA HIS A 133 -4.39 23.01 -0.15
C HIS A 133 -5.54 22.24 0.51
N ARG A 134 -5.72 20.98 0.07
CA ARG A 134 -6.77 20.09 0.54
C ARG A 134 -6.21 18.72 0.85
N PHE A 135 -6.52 18.26 2.04
CA PHE A 135 -6.27 16.89 2.46
C PHE A 135 -7.44 15.99 2.04
N TYR A 136 -7.11 14.83 1.50
CA TYR A 136 -8.06 13.79 1.15
C TYR A 136 -7.82 12.57 2.03
N ASP A 137 -8.77 12.28 2.89
CA ASP A 137 -8.85 11.04 3.67
C ASP A 137 -9.45 9.94 2.79
N LEU A 138 -8.73 8.84 2.63
CA LEU A 138 -9.17 7.67 1.89
C LEU A 138 -9.68 6.63 2.89
N SER A 139 -10.95 6.23 2.75
CA SER A 139 -11.64 5.37 3.70
C SER A 139 -12.13 4.10 3.05
N HIS A 140 -11.82 2.93 3.65
CA HIS A 140 -12.29 1.63 3.18
C HIS A 140 -13.81 1.42 3.32
N SER A 141 -14.52 2.34 3.92
CA SER A 141 -15.98 2.32 4.01
C SER A 141 -16.58 3.68 3.62
N THR A 142 -17.83 3.66 3.17
CA THR A 142 -18.53 4.86 2.70
C THR A 142 -18.78 5.87 3.85
N PRO A 143 -18.53 7.20 3.60
CA PRO A 143 -18.00 7.76 2.35
C PRO A 143 -16.54 7.36 2.15
N ASN A 144 -16.18 7.03 0.90
CA ASN A 144 -14.84 6.54 0.62
C ASN A 144 -13.77 7.62 0.70
N ILE A 145 -14.13 8.89 0.48
CA ILE A 145 -13.20 10.00 0.55
C ILE A 145 -13.84 11.15 1.31
N THR A 146 -13.11 11.74 2.26
CA THR A 146 -13.47 12.99 2.93
C THR A 146 -12.46 14.04 2.53
N VAL A 147 -12.92 15.17 1.99
CA VAL A 147 -12.07 16.29 1.58
C VAL A 147 -12.08 17.36 2.67
N ILE A 148 -10.89 17.75 3.14
CA ILE A 148 -10.69 18.67 4.26
C ILE A 148 -9.86 19.86 3.78
N ASP A 149 -10.20 21.07 4.21
CA ASP A 149 -9.42 22.28 3.96
C ASP A 149 -8.18 22.28 4.88
N ASP A 150 -7.00 22.38 4.30
CA ASP A 150 -5.72 22.34 5.05
C ASP A 150 -5.51 23.56 5.94
N LYS A 151 -6.22 24.65 5.66
CA LYS A 151 -6.08 25.90 6.41
C LYS A 151 -6.70 25.79 7.80
N ASP A 152 -7.88 25.22 7.89
CA ASP A 152 -8.64 25.24 9.15
C ASP A 152 -9.21 23.87 9.53
N GLY A 153 -9.02 22.83 8.70
CA GLY A 153 -9.51 21.48 8.90
C GLY A 153 -11.03 21.39 8.83
N SER A 154 -11.71 22.26 8.09
CA SER A 154 -13.14 22.13 7.82
C SER A 154 -13.36 21.04 6.76
N ILE A 155 -14.41 20.22 6.94
CA ILE A 155 -14.82 19.25 5.94
C ILE A 155 -15.53 20.01 4.80
N LEU A 156 -14.97 19.92 3.60
CA LEU A 156 -15.51 20.56 2.42
C LEU A 156 -16.59 19.71 1.73
N THR A 157 -16.33 18.42 1.58
CA THR A 157 -17.26 17.48 0.95
C THR A 157 -16.83 16.04 1.23
N THR A 158 -17.66 15.09 0.77
CA THR A 158 -17.34 13.67 0.69
C THR A 158 -17.56 13.16 -0.73
N ILE A 159 -16.79 12.16 -1.15
CA ILE A 159 -16.86 11.54 -2.47
C ILE A 159 -17.00 10.04 -2.29
N ASP A 160 -17.97 9.44 -2.97
CA ASP A 160 -18.11 7.99 -3.06
C ASP A 160 -17.52 7.53 -4.41
N ILE A 161 -16.52 6.65 -4.36
CA ILE A 161 -15.87 6.08 -5.54
C ILE A 161 -16.31 4.64 -5.81
N GLY A 162 -17.23 4.11 -5.01
CA GLY A 162 -17.88 2.83 -5.22
C GLY A 162 -17.05 1.61 -4.83
N GLY A 163 -15.98 1.76 -4.05
CA GLY A 163 -15.14 0.66 -3.57
C GLY A 163 -14.11 1.11 -2.54
N ALA A 164 -13.21 0.21 -2.14
CA ALA A 164 -12.19 0.45 -1.14
C ALA A 164 -10.96 1.17 -1.76
N PRO A 165 -10.72 2.45 -1.44
CA PRO A 165 -9.52 3.15 -1.88
C PRO A 165 -8.30 2.68 -1.08
N GLU A 166 -7.14 2.66 -1.75
CA GLU A 166 -5.85 2.39 -1.13
C GLU A 166 -4.92 3.59 -1.29
N GLN A 167 -4.06 3.62 -2.29
CA GLN A 167 -3.12 4.71 -2.50
C GLN A 167 -3.63 5.72 -3.53
N GLY A 168 -3.45 7.01 -3.25
CA GLY A 168 -3.83 8.11 -4.15
C GLY A 168 -2.64 8.91 -4.65
N GLN A 169 -2.79 9.53 -5.84
CA GLN A 169 -1.80 10.40 -6.47
C GLN A 169 -2.46 11.66 -7.03
N PHE A 170 -1.82 12.81 -6.80
CA PHE A 170 -2.23 14.10 -7.37
C PHE A 170 -1.27 14.48 -8.51
N ASP A 171 -1.80 14.89 -9.67
CA ASP A 171 -0.97 15.22 -10.83
C ASP A 171 -0.40 16.65 -10.85
N GLY A 172 -0.76 17.46 -9.86
CA GLY A 172 -0.39 18.88 -9.81
C GLY A 172 -1.11 19.75 -10.85
N LYS A 173 -2.07 19.20 -11.61
CA LYS A 173 -2.78 19.86 -12.71
C LYS A 173 -4.30 19.78 -12.57
N GLY A 174 -4.79 19.24 -11.47
CA GLY A 174 -6.21 19.18 -11.11
C GLY A 174 -6.86 17.81 -11.23
N LYS A 175 -6.09 16.73 -11.40
CA LYS A 175 -6.59 15.36 -11.34
C LYS A 175 -5.96 14.59 -10.19
N ILE A 176 -6.80 13.85 -9.49
CA ILE A 176 -6.43 12.88 -8.46
C ILE A 176 -6.78 11.50 -8.98
N TYR A 177 -5.88 10.55 -8.80
CA TYR A 177 -6.03 9.14 -9.15
C TYR A 177 -5.95 8.32 -7.88
N VAL A 178 -6.88 7.38 -7.67
CA VAL A 178 -6.95 6.55 -6.46
C VAL A 178 -7.22 5.10 -6.87
N ASP A 179 -6.40 4.16 -6.42
CA ASP A 179 -6.69 2.72 -6.59
C ASP A 179 -7.98 2.37 -5.85
N ILE A 180 -8.82 1.55 -6.49
CA ILE A 180 -9.97 0.90 -5.87
C ILE A 180 -9.63 -0.58 -5.77
N GLU A 181 -9.09 -1.00 -4.61
CA GLU A 181 -8.49 -2.33 -4.41
C GLU A 181 -9.47 -3.46 -4.76
N ASP A 182 -10.69 -3.39 -4.26
CA ASP A 182 -11.71 -4.44 -4.40
C ASP A 182 -12.41 -4.45 -5.78
N LYS A 183 -12.06 -3.54 -6.67
CA LYS A 183 -12.66 -3.43 -8.00
C LYS A 183 -11.69 -3.72 -9.15
N GLY A 184 -10.38 -3.63 -8.92
CA GLY A 184 -9.39 -3.64 -10.01
C GLY A 184 -9.58 -2.42 -10.92
N ALA A 185 -9.70 -1.25 -10.33
CA ALA A 185 -9.98 0.00 -11.03
C ALA A 185 -9.23 1.17 -10.40
N ILE A 186 -9.14 2.28 -11.12
CA ILE A 186 -8.57 3.54 -10.65
C ILE A 186 -9.65 4.62 -10.77
N ALA A 187 -10.02 5.26 -9.66
CA ALA A 187 -10.88 6.42 -9.67
C ALA A 187 -10.11 7.64 -10.18
N VAL A 188 -10.73 8.43 -11.04
CA VAL A 188 -10.24 9.72 -11.50
C VAL A 188 -11.15 10.80 -10.94
N ILE A 189 -10.59 11.68 -10.11
CA ILE A 189 -11.32 12.73 -9.41
C ILE A 189 -10.85 14.08 -9.95
N ASP A 190 -11.79 14.96 -10.22
CA ASP A 190 -11.50 16.36 -10.52
C ASP A 190 -11.27 17.12 -9.19
N ALA A 191 -10.03 17.52 -8.95
CA ALA A 191 -9.62 18.17 -7.71
C ALA A 191 -10.25 19.57 -7.54
N ASN A 192 -10.59 20.26 -8.62
CA ASN A 192 -11.19 21.59 -8.55
C ASN A 192 -12.66 21.53 -8.12
N THR A 193 -13.40 20.57 -8.68
CA THR A 193 -14.81 20.38 -8.36
C THR A 193 -15.05 19.42 -7.21
N MET A 194 -14.00 18.67 -6.80
CA MET A 194 -14.05 17.62 -5.75
C MET A 194 -15.11 16.57 -6.07
N LYS A 195 -15.11 16.06 -7.30
CA LYS A 195 -16.07 15.07 -7.77
C LYS A 195 -15.38 13.94 -8.52
N LEU A 196 -15.93 12.74 -8.38
CA LEU A 196 -15.56 11.61 -9.24
C LEU A 196 -15.92 11.99 -10.69
N ASP A 197 -14.93 11.95 -11.57
CA ASP A 197 -15.08 12.18 -13.00
C ASP A 197 -15.46 10.87 -13.71
N HIS A 198 -14.60 9.86 -13.56
CA HIS A 198 -14.83 8.51 -14.08
C HIS A 198 -13.93 7.49 -13.35
N THR A 199 -14.05 6.23 -13.74
CA THR A 199 -13.14 5.15 -13.31
C THR A 199 -12.46 4.53 -14.52
N ILE A 200 -11.20 4.13 -14.34
CA ILE A 200 -10.41 3.37 -15.31
C ILE A 200 -10.46 1.90 -14.86
N ASP A 201 -11.06 1.05 -15.66
CA ASP A 201 -11.11 -0.41 -15.39
C ASP A 201 -9.79 -1.06 -15.83
N ILE A 202 -9.08 -1.68 -14.88
CA ILE A 202 -7.84 -2.42 -15.13
C ILE A 202 -7.94 -3.88 -14.71
N LYS A 203 -9.12 -4.34 -14.30
CA LYS A 203 -9.36 -5.67 -13.70
C LYS A 203 -8.86 -6.84 -14.54
N ALA A 204 -8.99 -6.73 -15.86
CA ALA A 204 -8.48 -7.76 -16.78
C ALA A 204 -6.94 -7.88 -16.77
N SER A 205 -6.24 -6.84 -16.31
CA SER A 205 -4.78 -6.76 -16.27
C SER A 205 -4.22 -6.94 -14.85
N GLY A 206 -4.97 -6.54 -13.82
CA GLY A 206 -4.59 -6.68 -12.41
C GLY A 206 -5.73 -6.36 -11.46
N ASP A 207 -5.79 -7.04 -10.35
CA ASP A 207 -6.79 -6.92 -9.30
C ASP A 207 -6.10 -6.86 -7.91
N GLY A 208 -6.79 -6.31 -6.91
CA GLY A 208 -6.20 -6.12 -5.59
C GLY A 208 -4.99 -5.20 -5.61
N CYS A 209 -5.09 -4.07 -6.32
CA CYS A 209 -3.99 -3.12 -6.43
C CYS A 209 -3.94 -2.25 -5.17
N ALA A 210 -2.78 -2.19 -4.52
CA ALA A 210 -2.59 -1.50 -3.25
C ALA A 210 -1.36 -0.56 -3.27
N GLY A 211 -0.89 -0.23 -4.45
CA GLY A 211 0.15 0.75 -4.65
C GLY A 211 -0.06 1.48 -5.95
N LEU A 212 -0.10 2.82 -5.91
CA LEU A 212 -0.25 3.66 -7.08
C LEU A 212 0.87 4.69 -7.14
N ALA A 213 1.60 4.72 -8.26
CA ALA A 213 2.57 5.76 -8.55
C ALA A 213 2.20 6.50 -9.84
N LEU A 214 2.71 7.72 -10.00
CA LEU A 214 2.36 8.58 -11.13
C LEU A 214 3.59 9.31 -11.68
N ASP A 215 3.87 9.15 -12.98
CA ASP A 215 4.62 10.14 -13.72
C ASP A 215 3.67 11.24 -14.19
N ALA A 216 3.57 12.31 -13.42
CA ALA A 216 2.71 13.46 -13.71
C ALA A 216 3.12 14.23 -14.99
N LYS A 217 4.38 14.09 -15.42
CA LYS A 217 4.89 14.73 -16.63
C LYS A 217 4.33 14.07 -17.90
N ASN A 218 4.43 12.75 -17.97
CA ASN A 218 4.01 11.95 -19.12
C ASN A 218 2.57 11.42 -18.99
N GLY A 219 1.95 11.57 -17.80
CA GLY A 219 0.60 11.06 -17.54
C GLY A 219 0.56 9.52 -17.53
N ILE A 220 1.51 8.89 -16.85
CA ILE A 220 1.60 7.44 -16.71
C ILE A 220 1.32 7.02 -15.27
N LEU A 221 0.35 6.14 -15.09
CA LEU A 221 0.03 5.51 -13.81
C LEU A 221 0.68 4.12 -13.72
N PHE A 222 1.18 3.80 -12.55
CA PHE A 222 1.80 2.52 -12.20
C PHE A 222 1.02 1.92 -11.04
N ALA A 223 0.10 1.00 -11.32
CA ALA A 223 -0.72 0.32 -10.32
C ALA A 223 -0.12 -1.03 -9.95
N ALA A 224 0.35 -1.18 -8.71
CA ALA A 224 0.94 -2.41 -8.19
C ALA A 224 -0.15 -3.32 -7.65
N CYS A 225 -0.38 -4.45 -8.33
CA CYS A 225 -1.50 -5.34 -8.08
C CYS A 225 -1.04 -6.69 -7.52
N ARG A 226 -1.90 -7.31 -6.69
CA ARG A 226 -1.63 -8.58 -6.00
C ARG A 226 -2.09 -9.80 -6.79
N THR A 227 -2.97 -9.64 -7.78
CA THR A 227 -3.58 -10.75 -8.52
C THR A 227 -3.77 -10.42 -10.01
N PRO A 228 -2.92 -10.93 -10.92
CA PRO A 228 -1.60 -11.52 -10.62
C PRO A 228 -0.64 -10.48 -10.03
N GLN A 229 0.54 -10.91 -9.56
CA GLN A 229 1.58 -10.01 -9.05
C GLN A 229 2.21 -9.23 -10.20
N VAL A 230 1.62 -8.09 -10.52
CA VAL A 230 2.07 -7.24 -11.65
C VAL A 230 1.98 -5.76 -11.31
N MET A 231 2.83 -4.98 -11.96
CA MET A 231 2.61 -3.55 -12.15
C MET A 231 1.81 -3.37 -13.44
N VAL A 232 0.59 -2.85 -13.32
CA VAL A 232 -0.23 -2.44 -14.47
C VAL A 232 0.12 -1.01 -14.82
N ILE A 233 0.59 -0.78 -16.04
CA ILE A 233 1.03 0.54 -16.51
C ILE A 233 -0.05 1.10 -17.43
N VAL A 234 -0.57 2.29 -17.07
CA VAL A 234 -1.77 2.88 -17.68
C VAL A 234 -1.48 4.29 -18.17
N ASN A 235 -1.93 4.61 -19.36
CA ASN A 235 -1.99 6.00 -19.82
C ASN A 235 -3.18 6.70 -19.14
N ALA A 236 -2.91 7.66 -18.27
CA ALA A 236 -3.90 8.33 -17.43
C ALA A 236 -4.98 9.08 -18.24
N ALA A 237 -4.60 9.69 -19.36
CA ALA A 237 -5.52 10.49 -20.18
C ALA A 237 -6.52 9.63 -20.96
N SER A 238 -6.10 8.47 -21.45
CA SER A 238 -6.96 7.57 -22.25
C SER A 238 -7.57 6.42 -21.45
N GLY A 239 -7.08 6.17 -20.21
CA GLY A 239 -7.44 5.01 -19.40
C GLY A 239 -6.96 3.67 -19.97
N LYS A 240 -6.10 3.67 -20.99
CA LYS A 240 -5.65 2.44 -21.65
C LYS A 240 -4.46 1.83 -20.91
N VAL A 241 -4.55 0.53 -20.63
CA VAL A 241 -3.40 -0.25 -20.19
C VAL A 241 -2.39 -0.31 -21.33
N ILE A 242 -1.16 0.10 -21.06
CA ILE A 242 -0.04 0.07 -22.00
C ILE A 242 0.62 -1.30 -21.97
N THR A 243 0.96 -1.76 -20.77
CA THR A 243 1.60 -3.06 -20.53
C THR A 243 1.46 -3.48 -19.07
N THR A 244 1.85 -4.71 -18.77
CA THR A 244 2.02 -5.22 -17.40
C THR A 244 3.41 -5.79 -17.23
N LEU A 245 4.01 -5.57 -16.06
CA LEU A 245 5.34 -6.12 -15.73
C LEU A 245 5.27 -6.88 -14.41
N PRO A 246 6.00 -7.99 -14.26
CA PRO A 246 5.97 -8.78 -13.03
C PRO A 246 6.59 -8.02 -11.86
N ILE A 247 6.00 -8.18 -10.67
CA ILE A 247 6.53 -7.68 -9.38
C ILE A 247 6.56 -8.81 -8.36
N GLY A 248 7.15 -8.60 -7.19
CA GLY A 248 7.11 -9.57 -6.09
C GLY A 248 5.74 -9.70 -5.43
N GLN A 249 5.62 -10.59 -4.46
CA GLN A 249 4.35 -10.92 -3.80
C GLN A 249 4.04 -9.97 -2.63
N GLY A 250 2.77 -9.57 -2.54
CA GLY A 250 2.26 -8.80 -1.39
C GLY A 250 2.70 -7.35 -1.43
N CYS A 251 2.52 -6.69 -2.59
CA CYS A 251 2.71 -5.25 -2.74
C CYS A 251 1.74 -4.48 -1.84
N ASP A 252 2.21 -3.33 -1.32
CA ASP A 252 1.45 -2.48 -0.41
C ASP A 252 1.88 -1.00 -0.51
N GLY A 253 2.52 -0.66 -1.59
CA GLY A 253 2.91 0.71 -1.91
C GLY A 253 3.73 0.80 -3.18
N ALA A 254 3.59 1.93 -3.86
CA ALA A 254 4.37 2.30 -5.01
C ALA A 254 4.75 3.78 -4.97
N THR A 255 5.86 4.13 -5.61
CA THR A 255 6.31 5.52 -5.78
C THR A 255 7.03 5.69 -7.11
N PHE A 256 7.15 6.93 -7.58
CA PHE A 256 7.85 7.26 -8.81
C PHE A 256 8.91 8.33 -8.57
N ASN A 257 10.11 8.11 -9.10
CA ASN A 257 11.18 9.10 -9.07
C ASN A 257 11.29 9.81 -10.43
N PRO A 258 10.83 11.04 -10.56
CA PRO A 258 10.89 11.79 -11.81
C PRO A 258 12.31 12.16 -12.24
N ALA A 259 13.28 12.18 -11.33
CA ALA A 259 14.68 12.47 -11.67
C ALA A 259 15.34 11.30 -12.40
N THR A 260 14.92 10.09 -12.11
CA THR A 260 15.48 8.88 -12.72
C THR A 260 14.53 8.18 -13.68
N MET A 261 13.27 8.62 -13.76
CA MET A 261 12.20 7.99 -14.55
C MET A 261 12.06 6.50 -14.16
N GLU A 262 11.91 6.25 -12.88
CA GLU A 262 11.80 4.90 -12.31
C GLU A 262 10.60 4.83 -11.37
N ALA A 263 9.76 3.82 -11.57
CA ALA A 263 8.71 3.44 -10.64
C ALA A 263 9.21 2.31 -9.73
N PHE A 264 8.77 2.34 -8.49
CA PHE A 264 9.14 1.37 -7.46
C PHE A 264 7.90 0.79 -6.82
N SER A 265 7.92 -0.51 -6.56
CA SER A 265 6.92 -1.17 -5.73
C SER A 265 7.60 -2.01 -4.67
N SER A 266 7.17 -1.87 -3.43
CA SER A 266 7.65 -2.67 -2.29
C SER A 266 6.74 -3.86 -2.04
N GLN A 267 7.33 -5.01 -1.69
CA GLN A 267 6.62 -6.26 -1.54
C GLN A 267 6.90 -6.93 -0.19
N GLY A 268 5.87 -7.56 0.36
CA GLY A 268 5.94 -8.25 1.64
C GLY A 268 6.82 -9.51 1.63
N ASP A 269 7.13 -10.06 0.46
CA ASP A 269 8.02 -11.22 0.30
C ASP A 269 9.52 -10.91 0.50
N GLY A 270 9.86 -9.64 0.71
CA GLY A 270 11.23 -9.17 0.90
C GLY A 270 11.90 -8.77 -0.39
N THR A 271 11.14 -8.25 -1.32
CA THR A 271 11.64 -7.67 -2.57
C THR A 271 11.15 -6.24 -2.77
N LEU A 272 11.87 -5.49 -3.60
CA LEU A 272 11.48 -4.20 -4.14
C LEU A 272 11.74 -4.25 -5.65
N THR A 273 10.69 -4.03 -6.44
CA THR A 273 10.81 -4.04 -7.89
C THR A 273 11.03 -2.62 -8.41
N VAL A 274 12.05 -2.47 -9.26
CA VAL A 274 12.40 -1.22 -9.95
C VAL A 274 11.98 -1.35 -11.41
N ILE A 275 11.14 -0.44 -11.87
CA ILE A 275 10.66 -0.39 -13.25
C ILE A 275 11.16 0.89 -13.88
N LYS A 276 11.94 0.76 -14.94
CA LYS A 276 12.43 1.88 -15.75
C LYS A 276 11.39 2.27 -16.79
N GLU A 277 11.06 3.54 -16.84
CA GLU A 277 10.38 4.17 -17.95
C GLU A 277 11.43 4.70 -18.93
N ASN A 278 11.65 3.99 -20.05
CA ASN A 278 12.54 4.43 -21.11
C ASN A 278 11.85 5.49 -22.00
N SER A 279 10.54 5.35 -22.15
CA SER A 279 9.64 6.31 -22.82
C SER A 279 8.21 6.06 -22.32
N PRO A 280 7.23 6.96 -22.64
CA PRO A 280 5.82 6.75 -22.28
C PRO A 280 5.16 5.48 -22.85
N THR A 281 5.88 4.71 -23.66
CA THR A 281 5.42 3.45 -24.27
C THR A 281 6.38 2.28 -24.10
N ASP A 282 7.54 2.49 -23.45
CA ASP A 282 8.57 1.46 -23.26
C ASP A 282 9.00 1.40 -21.79
N PHE A 283 8.72 0.25 -21.14
CA PHE A 283 8.94 0.00 -19.73
C PHE A 283 9.58 -1.37 -19.54
N VAL A 284 10.52 -1.46 -18.62
CA VAL A 284 11.19 -2.71 -18.30
C VAL A 284 11.38 -2.86 -16.79
N VAL A 285 11.34 -4.09 -16.29
CA VAL A 285 11.85 -4.38 -14.94
C VAL A 285 13.37 -4.25 -15.00
N GLU A 286 13.91 -3.19 -14.41
CA GLU A 286 15.33 -2.91 -14.39
C GLU A 286 16.02 -3.75 -13.31
N GLN A 287 15.40 -3.89 -12.15
CA GLN A 287 15.98 -4.60 -11.03
C GLN A 287 14.92 -5.13 -10.06
N THR A 288 15.22 -6.26 -9.42
CA THR A 288 14.54 -6.70 -8.20
C THR A 288 15.55 -6.68 -7.04
N VAL A 289 15.36 -5.76 -6.12
CA VAL A 289 16.24 -5.57 -4.95
C VAL A 289 15.75 -6.46 -3.82
N LYS A 290 16.68 -7.16 -3.16
CA LYS A 290 16.35 -7.90 -1.94
C LYS A 290 16.27 -6.95 -0.76
N THR A 291 15.14 -6.95 -0.06
CA THR A 291 14.87 -6.17 1.14
C THR A 291 14.50 -7.09 2.31
N PRO A 292 14.42 -6.60 3.54
CA PRO A 292 13.83 -7.37 4.63
C PRO A 292 12.37 -7.76 4.32
N VAL A 293 11.99 -8.96 4.78
CA VAL A 293 10.60 -9.45 4.63
C VAL A 293 9.64 -8.52 5.37
N ARG A 294 8.45 -8.30 4.78
CA ARG A 294 7.41 -7.39 5.27
C ARG A 294 7.75 -5.90 5.21
N ALA A 295 8.85 -5.50 4.59
CA ALA A 295 9.10 -4.11 4.22
C ALA A 295 8.25 -3.75 3.00
N LYS A 296 6.93 -3.62 3.17
CA LYS A 296 5.93 -3.61 2.10
C LYS A 296 5.34 -2.23 1.77
N THR A 297 5.58 -1.22 2.60
CA THR A 297 5.23 0.18 2.35
C THR A 297 6.47 0.97 2.01
N ILE A 298 6.33 2.03 1.21
CA ILE A 298 7.46 2.74 0.62
C ILE A 298 7.16 4.22 0.47
N THR A 299 8.19 5.05 0.65
CA THR A 299 8.17 6.46 0.25
C THR A 299 9.51 6.84 -0.38
N LEU A 300 9.51 7.96 -1.11
CA LEU A 300 10.71 8.50 -1.77
C LEU A 300 11.13 9.81 -1.10
N ASP A 301 12.37 9.89 -0.63
CA ASP A 301 13.02 11.17 -0.37
C ASP A 301 13.50 11.77 -1.69
N THR A 302 12.78 12.74 -2.21
CA THR A 302 13.07 13.35 -3.52
C THR A 302 14.37 14.14 -3.54
N LYS A 303 14.88 14.55 -2.38
CA LYS A 303 16.16 15.30 -2.27
C LYS A 303 17.37 14.40 -2.46
N THR A 304 17.33 13.18 -1.92
CA THR A 304 18.46 12.23 -1.99
C THR A 304 18.25 11.14 -3.05
N GLY A 305 17.02 10.93 -3.49
CA GLY A 305 16.61 9.78 -4.31
C GLY A 305 16.53 8.47 -3.54
N HIS A 306 16.65 8.51 -2.21
CA HIS A 306 16.52 7.31 -1.37
C HIS A 306 15.06 6.89 -1.23
N LEU A 307 14.87 5.59 -1.26
CA LEU A 307 13.60 4.94 -0.93
C LEU A 307 13.64 4.53 0.53
N LEU A 308 12.59 4.87 1.28
CA LEU A 308 12.46 4.54 2.69
C LEU A 308 11.33 3.52 2.82
N LEU A 309 11.65 2.37 3.43
CA LEU A 309 10.69 1.33 3.78
C LEU A 309 10.73 1.13 5.29
N ILE A 310 9.68 0.52 5.81
CA ILE A 310 9.60 0.18 7.25
C ILE A 310 9.31 -1.29 7.43
N THR A 311 9.90 -1.89 8.45
CA THR A 311 9.67 -3.27 8.86
C THR A 311 9.98 -3.46 10.34
N ALA A 312 9.89 -4.70 10.81
CA ALA A 312 10.29 -5.14 12.15
C ALA A 312 10.79 -6.58 12.09
N GLU A 313 11.45 -7.04 13.14
CA GLU A 313 11.73 -8.45 13.30
C GLU A 313 10.47 -9.19 13.78
N TYR A 314 10.29 -10.43 13.31
CA TYR A 314 9.14 -11.26 13.66
C TYR A 314 9.59 -12.58 14.24
N GLY A 315 8.91 -13.01 15.30
CA GLY A 315 9.09 -14.32 15.90
C GLY A 315 8.65 -15.47 14.97
N PRO A 316 8.78 -16.71 15.42
CA PRO A 316 8.25 -17.85 14.67
C PRO A 316 6.72 -17.74 14.53
N ALA A 317 6.20 -18.13 13.37
CA ALA A 317 4.75 -18.22 13.20
C ALA A 317 4.17 -19.21 14.23
N PRO A 318 3.05 -18.88 14.88
CA PRO A 318 2.35 -19.83 15.74
C PRO A 318 2.03 -21.12 14.97
N ALA A 319 2.16 -22.27 15.62
CA ALA A 319 1.77 -23.53 15.00
C ALA A 319 0.30 -23.45 14.55
N PRO A 320 -0.05 -24.01 13.39
CA PRO A 320 -1.46 -24.13 13.00
C PRO A 320 -2.26 -24.78 14.13
N PRO A 321 -3.48 -24.32 14.43
CA PRO A 321 -4.31 -25.02 15.40
C PRO A 321 -4.42 -26.48 14.99
N ALA A 322 -4.25 -27.38 15.98
CA ALA A 322 -4.43 -28.81 15.72
C ALA A 322 -5.80 -29.01 15.04
N PRO A 323 -5.90 -29.92 14.06
CA PRO A 323 -7.19 -30.21 13.45
C PRO A 323 -8.19 -30.51 14.57
N GLU A 324 -9.28 -29.76 14.60
CA GLU A 324 -10.35 -29.99 15.55
C GLU A 324 -10.83 -31.44 15.33
N ALA A 325 -10.78 -32.26 16.38
CA ALA A 325 -11.20 -33.65 16.28
C ALA A 325 -12.61 -33.67 15.66
N ALA A 326 -12.78 -34.40 14.57
CA ALA A 326 -14.06 -34.52 13.90
C ALA A 326 -15.14 -34.77 14.95
N PRO A 327 -16.28 -34.06 14.93
CA PRO A 327 -17.33 -34.29 15.91
C PRO A 327 -17.71 -35.76 15.89
N ALA A 328 -17.69 -36.37 17.09
CA ALA A 328 -18.07 -37.77 17.24
C ALA A 328 -19.44 -37.96 16.58
N THR A 329 -19.52 -38.97 15.72
CA THR A 329 -20.79 -39.35 15.06
C THR A 329 -21.88 -39.49 16.13
N PRO A 330 -23.01 -38.78 16.04
CA PRO A 330 -24.03 -38.87 17.05
C PRO A 330 -24.61 -40.28 17.07
N THR A 331 -24.62 -40.88 18.25
CA THR A 331 -25.27 -42.14 18.46
C THR A 331 -26.79 -41.98 18.20
N PRO A 332 -27.42 -42.85 17.41
CA PRO A 332 -28.85 -42.73 17.15
C PRO A 332 -29.64 -42.76 18.47
N GLY A 333 -30.34 -41.67 18.79
CA GLY A 333 -31.25 -41.60 19.92
C GLY A 333 -30.97 -40.52 20.97
N SER A 334 -29.94 -39.71 20.85
CA SER A 334 -29.70 -38.58 21.79
C SER A 334 -30.40 -37.29 21.33
N PRO A 335 -31.09 -36.56 22.24
CA PRO A 335 -31.68 -35.27 21.90
C PRO A 335 -30.62 -34.24 21.60
N ALA A 336 -30.85 -33.40 20.59
CA ALA A 336 -29.94 -32.32 20.19
C ALA A 336 -29.69 -31.33 21.34
N PRO A 337 -28.44 -30.94 21.60
CA PRO A 337 -28.13 -29.91 22.58
C PRO A 337 -28.66 -28.54 22.09
N PRO A 338 -29.07 -27.66 23.01
CA PRO A 338 -29.55 -26.32 22.64
C PRO A 338 -28.39 -25.51 22.05
N THR A 339 -28.68 -24.86 20.90
CA THR A 339 -27.75 -23.93 20.25
C THR A 339 -27.52 -22.70 21.14
N ALA A 340 -26.40 -22.66 21.82
CA ALA A 340 -25.95 -21.46 22.51
C ALA A 340 -25.45 -20.46 21.45
N GLY A 341 -26.23 -19.42 21.20
CA GLY A 341 -25.81 -18.25 20.45
C GLY A 341 -24.73 -17.49 21.23
N GLY A 342 -23.48 -17.70 20.85
CA GLY A 342 -22.39 -16.86 21.30
C GLY A 342 -22.35 -15.53 20.51
N PRO A 343 -21.98 -14.41 21.15
CA PRO A 343 -21.89 -13.14 20.44
C PRO A 343 -20.78 -13.22 19.36
N GLY A 344 -21.17 -12.98 18.12
CA GLY A 344 -20.28 -12.96 16.98
C GLY A 344 -19.19 -11.90 17.18
N ARG A 345 -17.94 -12.30 17.06
CA ARG A 345 -16.81 -11.38 16.87
C ARG A 345 -17.03 -10.63 15.55
N PRO A 346 -16.93 -9.30 15.53
CA PRO A 346 -16.86 -8.58 14.28
C PRO A 346 -15.52 -8.91 13.58
N GLY A 347 -15.56 -9.79 12.60
CA GLY A 347 -14.48 -9.95 11.66
C GLY A 347 -14.54 -8.80 10.68
N GLY A 348 -13.55 -7.93 10.66
CA GLY A 348 -13.38 -6.97 9.59
C GLY A 348 -13.20 -7.70 8.25
N PRO A 349 -13.64 -7.12 7.13
CA PRO A 349 -13.49 -7.72 5.82
C PRO A 349 -12.00 -7.80 5.45
N GLY A 350 -11.45 -9.01 5.50
CA GLY A 350 -10.14 -9.29 4.94
C GLY A 350 -10.27 -9.29 3.42
N GLY A 351 -9.56 -8.39 2.75
CA GLY A 351 -9.45 -8.37 1.32
C GLY A 351 -8.98 -9.71 0.73
N PRO A 352 -9.31 -10.02 -0.52
CA PRO A 352 -8.95 -11.27 -1.17
C PRO A 352 -7.44 -11.32 -1.44
N GLY A 353 -6.72 -12.20 -0.79
CA GLY A 353 -5.31 -12.52 -1.09
C GLY A 353 -4.33 -12.52 0.09
N GLY A 354 -4.77 -12.22 1.31
CA GLY A 354 -3.91 -12.28 2.50
C GLY A 354 -3.63 -13.72 2.95
N PHE A 355 -2.39 -14.02 3.27
CA PHE A 355 -1.97 -15.26 3.93
C PHE A 355 -2.83 -15.54 5.16
N ARG A 356 -3.72 -16.53 5.11
CA ARG A 356 -4.64 -16.92 6.20
C ARG A 356 -3.99 -17.87 7.22
N GLY A 357 -2.72 -17.65 7.56
CA GLY A 357 -2.07 -18.36 8.67
C GLY A 357 -1.96 -17.46 9.90
N PRO A 358 -1.78 -18.01 11.11
CA PRO A 358 -1.48 -17.22 12.29
C PRO A 358 -0.21 -16.41 12.00
N ARG A 359 -0.33 -15.07 12.04
CA ARG A 359 0.80 -14.19 11.72
C ARG A 359 1.85 -14.29 12.84
N ALA A 360 3.11 -14.43 12.47
CA ALA A 360 4.22 -14.34 13.41
C ALA A 360 4.14 -13.00 14.17
N PRO A 361 4.25 -12.99 15.50
CA PRO A 361 4.23 -11.77 16.29
C PRO A 361 5.47 -10.93 16.00
N MET A 362 5.30 -9.62 15.97
CA MET A 362 6.41 -8.68 15.92
C MET A 362 7.20 -8.78 17.24
N ILE A 363 8.52 -8.76 17.14
CA ILE A 363 9.39 -8.69 18.31
C ILE A 363 9.36 -7.25 18.84
N PRO A 364 8.99 -7.01 20.13
CA PRO A 364 8.96 -5.67 20.69
C PRO A 364 10.29 -4.94 20.54
N GLY A 365 10.23 -3.65 20.21
CA GLY A 365 11.41 -2.81 20.05
C GLY A 365 12.26 -3.09 18.81
N SER A 366 11.83 -3.95 17.89
CA SER A 366 12.59 -4.33 16.70
C SER A 366 12.27 -3.51 15.44
N PHE A 367 11.50 -2.45 15.57
CA PHE A 367 11.08 -1.66 14.43
C PHE A 367 12.27 -0.99 13.71
N GLU A 368 12.26 -1.01 12.39
CA GLU A 368 13.38 -0.59 11.54
C GLU A 368 12.94 0.28 10.38
N ILE A 369 13.74 1.29 10.07
CA ILE A 369 13.70 2.04 8.80
C ILE A 369 14.75 1.43 7.88
N VAL A 370 14.34 1.04 6.68
CA VAL A 370 15.21 0.46 5.64
C VAL A 370 15.43 1.50 4.56
N VAL A 371 16.69 1.84 4.30
CA VAL A 371 17.08 2.83 3.28
C VAL A 371 17.60 2.07 2.06
N VAL A 372 16.98 2.30 0.90
CA VAL A 372 17.40 1.73 -0.37
C VAL A 372 17.82 2.85 -1.32
N GLY A 373 18.93 2.64 -2.04
CA GLY A 373 19.46 3.62 -2.98
C GLY A 373 20.53 3.02 -3.89
N LYS A 374 21.04 3.84 -4.79
CA LYS A 374 22.12 3.49 -5.74
C LYS A 374 23.50 3.52 -5.09
#